data_33d087b4697229a783125faa122e69f1
#
_entry.id   33d087b4697229a783125faa122e69f1
#
_cell.length_a   1.000
_cell.length_b   1.000
_cell.length_c   1.000
_cell.angle_alpha   90.00
_cell.angle_beta   90.00
_cell.angle_gamma   90.00
#
_symmetry.space_group_name_H-M   'P 1'
#
loop_
_entity.id
_entity.type
_entity.pdbx_description
1 polymer ?
#
loop_
_entity_poly.entity_id
_entity_poly.type
_entity_poly.pdbx_seq_one_letter_code
_entity_poly.pdbx_strand_id
1 'polypeptide(L)'
;MTRQTITILLIFFSFSCNAQQIKIGTWTTRDGGAYTGEIVSGKAHGKGTCKYPNGNTYEGEYVKGKRQGNGTYQFADGERYEGQWFQDQQHGQGTYYFMNNNKYVGLWFRDYQEGHGIMYYYNGDVYDGNWLQDMREGEGKYTFSNGAYYKGSWKSDKKNGKGEFNWGDGSSYVGDWVDNMKHGKGLYKFSDGDSYDGEWKNDLQDGKGV
;
A
#
# COMPACT_ATOMS: atom_id res chain seq x y z
N MET A 1 37.29 44.62 -56.64
CA MET A 1 36.55 43.51 -56.05
C MET A 1 37.28 43.07 -54.80
N THR A 2 36.89 43.58 -53.65
CA THR A 2 37.47 43.27 -52.31
C THR A 2 36.76 42.11 -51.70
N ARG A 3 37.40 40.96 -51.49
CA ARG A 3 36.84 39.80 -50.74
C ARG A 3 36.89 40.08 -49.24
N GLN A 4 35.74 40.18 -48.64
CA GLN A 4 35.63 40.17 -47.18
C GLN A 4 35.71 38.72 -46.66
N THR A 5 36.70 38.46 -45.81
CA THR A 5 36.84 37.19 -45.11
C THR A 5 36.00 37.25 -43.81
N ILE A 6 34.95 36.44 -43.73
CA ILE A 6 34.13 36.29 -42.50
C ILE A 6 34.83 35.28 -41.60
N THR A 7 35.35 35.73 -40.47
CA THR A 7 35.90 34.88 -39.41
C THR A 7 34.76 34.45 -38.50
N ILE A 8 34.35 33.16 -38.54
CA ILE A 8 33.39 32.59 -37.62
C ILE A 8 34.11 32.22 -36.32
N LEU A 9 33.82 32.96 -35.26
CA LEU A 9 34.32 32.66 -33.92
C LEU A 9 33.42 31.55 -33.30
N LEU A 10 33.89 30.31 -33.31
CA LEU A 10 33.25 29.19 -32.61
C LEU A 10 33.53 29.32 -31.11
N ILE A 11 32.53 29.78 -30.33
CA ILE A 11 32.59 29.76 -28.87
C ILE A 11 32.18 28.36 -28.40
N PHE A 12 33.18 27.59 -28.00
CA PHE A 12 32.94 26.30 -27.29
C PHE A 12 32.50 26.60 -25.85
N PHE A 13 31.22 26.46 -25.56
CA PHE A 13 30.74 26.35 -24.18
C PHE A 13 31.11 24.96 -23.66
N SER A 14 32.18 24.84 -22.91
CA SER A 14 32.48 23.66 -22.12
C SER A 14 31.50 23.60 -20.95
N PHE A 15 30.44 22.80 -21.07
CA PHE A 15 29.64 22.38 -19.92
C PHE A 15 30.50 21.48 -19.05
N SER A 16 31.12 22.05 -18.01
CA SER A 16 31.73 21.26 -16.94
C SER A 16 30.59 20.61 -16.16
N CYS A 17 30.20 19.39 -16.52
CA CYS A 17 29.38 18.55 -15.68
C CYS A 17 30.24 18.21 -14.45
N ASN A 18 30.11 18.97 -13.36
CA ASN A 18 30.67 18.61 -12.07
C ASN A 18 29.92 17.36 -11.59
N ALA A 19 30.39 16.19 -12.01
CA ALA A 19 29.93 14.93 -11.43
C ALA A 19 30.22 14.99 -9.92
N GLN A 20 29.19 15.10 -9.12
CA GLN A 20 29.29 15.08 -7.66
C GLN A 20 29.97 13.77 -7.25
N GLN A 21 31.13 13.86 -6.59
CA GLN A 21 31.90 12.68 -6.22
C GLN A 21 31.19 11.90 -5.13
N ILE A 22 30.75 10.68 -5.45
CA ILE A 22 30.21 9.74 -4.48
C ILE A 22 31.35 9.21 -3.63
N LYS A 23 31.18 9.25 -2.30
CA LYS A 23 32.13 8.70 -1.32
C LYS A 23 31.39 7.75 -0.40
N ILE A 24 32.05 6.69 0.04
CA ILE A 24 31.54 5.87 1.14
C ILE A 24 31.94 6.53 2.46
N GLY A 25 30.98 6.63 3.37
CA GLY A 25 31.22 7.30 4.66
C GLY A 25 30.08 7.09 5.64
N THR A 26 30.15 7.83 6.72
CA THR A 26 29.15 7.84 7.80
C THR A 26 28.46 9.19 7.87
N TRP A 27 27.20 9.19 8.32
CA TRP A 27 26.41 10.38 8.51
C TRP A 27 25.40 10.14 9.63
N THR A 28 25.05 11.17 10.40
CA THR A 28 24.02 11.08 11.43
C THR A 28 22.72 11.69 10.90
N THR A 29 21.65 10.92 10.92
CA THR A 29 20.32 11.38 10.51
C THR A 29 19.77 12.41 11.51
N ARG A 30 18.72 13.13 11.14
CA ARG A 30 18.09 14.14 11.99
C ARG A 30 17.54 13.55 13.32
N ASP A 31 17.11 12.29 13.27
CA ASP A 31 16.56 11.50 14.40
C ASP A 31 17.62 10.65 15.13
N GLY A 32 18.90 10.97 14.88
CA GLY A 32 20.05 10.36 15.59
C GLY A 32 20.50 9.01 15.02
N GLY A 33 19.96 8.58 13.89
CA GLY A 33 20.38 7.33 13.25
C GLY A 33 21.81 7.39 12.72
N ALA A 34 22.57 6.32 12.93
CA ALA A 34 23.93 6.15 12.42
C ALA A 34 23.87 5.51 11.02
N TYR A 35 24.04 6.34 9.99
CA TYR A 35 24.09 5.91 8.60
C TYR A 35 25.51 5.52 8.19
N THR A 36 25.61 4.47 7.36
CA THR A 36 26.85 4.07 6.66
C THR A 36 26.47 3.73 5.22
N GLY A 37 27.15 4.35 4.26
CA GLY A 37 26.86 4.13 2.84
C GLY A 37 27.41 5.25 1.95
N GLU A 38 26.76 5.44 0.82
CA GLU A 38 27.13 6.46 -0.16
C GLU A 38 26.77 7.86 0.37
N ILE A 39 27.69 8.80 0.22
CA ILE A 39 27.56 10.20 0.65
C ILE A 39 27.85 11.13 -0.52
N VAL A 40 26.96 12.10 -0.70
CA VAL A 40 27.12 13.20 -1.65
C VAL A 40 26.86 14.52 -0.93
N SER A 41 27.78 15.48 -1.06
CA SER A 41 27.68 16.78 -0.39
C SER A 41 27.43 16.69 1.11
N GLY A 42 28.07 15.72 1.79
CA GLY A 42 27.98 15.54 3.24
C GLY A 42 26.66 14.95 3.76
N LYS A 43 25.82 14.37 2.89
CA LYS A 43 24.54 13.74 3.25
C LYS A 43 24.44 12.34 2.66
N ALA A 44 23.67 11.46 3.31
CA ALA A 44 23.30 10.16 2.78
C ALA A 44 22.72 10.30 1.36
N HIS A 45 23.21 9.48 0.45
CA HIS A 45 22.79 9.42 -0.94
C HIS A 45 23.04 7.99 -1.45
N GLY A 46 22.37 7.58 -2.56
CA GLY A 46 22.53 6.23 -3.08
C GLY A 46 22.20 5.16 -2.03
N LYS A 47 22.97 4.07 -2.02
CA LYS A 47 22.69 2.93 -1.13
C LYS A 47 23.41 3.05 0.22
N GLY A 48 22.74 2.62 1.27
CA GLY A 48 23.31 2.57 2.60
C GLY A 48 22.42 1.94 3.64
N THR A 49 22.98 1.79 4.84
CA THR A 49 22.30 1.25 6.03
C THR A 49 22.26 2.31 7.11
N CYS A 50 21.18 2.31 7.91
CA CYS A 50 21.03 3.19 9.04
C CYS A 50 20.59 2.39 10.27
N LYS A 51 21.21 2.62 11.42
CA LYS A 51 20.81 2.07 12.72
C LYS A 51 20.33 3.21 13.60
N TYR A 52 19.07 3.13 14.04
CA TYR A 52 18.45 4.15 14.88
C TYR A 52 18.64 3.86 16.37
N PRO A 53 18.62 4.88 17.23
CA PRO A 53 18.80 4.69 18.69
C PRO A 53 17.74 3.81 19.35
N ASN A 54 16.53 3.74 18.76
CA ASN A 54 15.42 2.91 19.23
C ASN A 54 15.52 1.43 18.81
N GLY A 55 16.62 1.03 18.15
CA GLY A 55 16.84 -0.33 17.66
C GLY A 55 16.30 -0.62 16.27
N ASN A 56 15.57 0.30 15.64
CA ASN A 56 15.14 0.15 14.27
C ASN A 56 16.32 0.19 13.29
N THR A 57 16.18 -0.44 12.13
CA THR A 57 17.19 -0.35 11.08
C THR A 57 16.55 -0.06 9.72
N TYR A 58 17.29 0.59 8.85
CA TYR A 58 16.92 0.75 7.46
C TYR A 58 18.09 0.37 6.56
N GLU A 59 17.78 -0.36 5.48
CA GLU A 59 18.71 -0.65 4.40
C GLU A 59 18.03 -0.29 3.08
N GLY A 60 18.63 0.62 2.30
CA GLY A 60 18.01 1.05 1.06
C GLY A 60 18.64 2.29 0.46
N GLU A 61 17.86 2.94 -0.38
CA GLU A 61 18.27 4.10 -1.15
C GLU A 61 17.99 5.41 -0.41
N TYR A 62 18.87 6.38 -0.61
CA TYR A 62 18.77 7.73 -0.05
C TYR A 62 18.97 8.78 -1.12
N VAL A 63 18.26 9.89 -1.00
CA VAL A 63 18.49 11.11 -1.78
C VAL A 63 18.51 12.31 -0.84
N LYS A 64 19.65 13.02 -0.79
CA LYS A 64 19.84 14.23 0.02
C LYS A 64 19.51 14.04 1.51
N GLY A 65 19.85 12.86 2.05
CA GLY A 65 19.63 12.51 3.46
C GLY A 65 18.24 11.99 3.80
N LYS A 66 17.39 11.71 2.82
CA LYS A 66 16.06 11.13 3.00
C LYS A 66 15.97 9.76 2.34
N ARG A 67 15.25 8.82 2.97
CA ARG A 67 14.92 7.53 2.35
C ARG A 67 14.12 7.78 1.08
N GLN A 68 14.54 7.13 0.00
CA GLN A 68 13.99 7.32 -1.35
C GLN A 68 14.23 6.04 -2.14
N GLY A 69 13.38 5.73 -3.16
CA GLY A 69 13.56 4.52 -3.94
C GLY A 69 13.21 3.26 -3.15
N ASN A 70 13.94 2.17 -3.32
CA ASN A 70 13.64 0.90 -2.65
C ASN A 70 14.43 0.76 -1.35
N GLY A 71 13.79 0.17 -0.34
CA GLY A 71 14.45 -0.11 0.94
C GLY A 71 13.61 -0.94 1.89
N THR A 72 14.32 -1.53 2.86
CA THR A 72 13.75 -2.32 3.95
C THR A 72 13.91 -1.57 5.26
N TYR A 73 12.81 -1.38 5.97
CA TYR A 73 12.81 -0.87 7.33
C TYR A 73 12.41 -1.99 8.29
N GLN A 74 13.29 -2.29 9.21
CA GLN A 74 13.06 -3.27 10.28
C GLN A 74 12.80 -2.52 11.58
N PHE A 75 11.64 -2.74 12.16
CA PHE A 75 11.29 -2.22 13.48
C PHE A 75 11.87 -3.11 14.57
N ALA A 76 12.19 -2.52 15.73
CA ALA A 76 12.78 -3.23 16.87
C ALA A 76 11.81 -4.26 17.49
N ASP A 77 10.50 -4.07 17.33
CA ASP A 77 9.45 -4.98 17.77
C ASP A 77 9.25 -6.21 16.87
N GLY A 78 9.93 -6.24 15.71
CA GLY A 78 9.87 -7.34 14.76
C GLY A 78 9.02 -7.06 13.51
N GLU A 79 8.28 -5.96 13.47
CA GLU A 79 7.60 -5.54 12.24
C GLU A 79 8.59 -5.16 11.14
N ARG A 80 8.18 -5.24 9.87
CA ARG A 80 9.05 -4.94 8.74
C ARG A 80 8.28 -4.40 7.56
N TYR A 81 8.83 -3.35 6.93
CA TYR A 81 8.38 -2.87 5.64
C TYR A 81 9.47 -3.08 4.58
N GLU A 82 9.10 -3.62 3.44
CA GLU A 82 9.92 -3.79 2.26
C GLU A 82 9.22 -3.15 1.07
N GLY A 83 9.78 -2.09 0.49
CA GLY A 83 9.10 -1.41 -0.59
C GLY A 83 9.72 -0.09 -0.99
N GLN A 84 8.91 0.70 -1.68
CA GLN A 84 9.29 2.00 -2.17
C GLN A 84 9.13 3.06 -1.07
N TRP A 85 10.02 4.05 -1.12
CA TRP A 85 10.10 5.17 -0.20
C TRP A 85 10.10 6.48 -0.99
N PHE A 86 9.43 7.48 -0.46
CA PHE A 86 9.47 8.83 -0.98
C PHE A 86 9.56 9.84 0.17
N GLN A 87 10.68 10.58 0.24
CA GLN A 87 10.94 11.61 1.25
C GLN A 87 10.72 11.14 2.70
N ASP A 88 11.28 9.98 3.07
CA ASP A 88 11.18 9.29 4.37
C ASP A 88 9.84 8.60 4.64
N GLN A 89 8.88 8.60 3.72
CA GLN A 89 7.58 7.96 3.87
C GLN A 89 7.48 6.70 2.99
N GLN A 90 6.76 5.68 3.47
CA GLN A 90 6.35 4.52 2.69
C GLN A 90 5.50 5.01 1.51
N HIS A 91 5.81 4.51 0.31
CA HIS A 91 5.17 4.99 -0.91
C HIS A 91 5.19 3.91 -1.99
N GLY A 92 4.33 4.05 -3.04
CA GLY A 92 4.32 3.11 -4.15
C GLY A 92 4.06 1.67 -3.73
N GLN A 93 4.71 0.71 -4.35
CA GLN A 93 4.55 -0.72 -4.02
C GLN A 93 5.36 -1.09 -2.79
N GLY A 94 4.74 -1.86 -1.88
CA GLY A 94 5.43 -2.34 -0.69
C GLY A 94 4.72 -3.50 -0.01
N THR A 95 5.50 -4.20 0.82
CA THR A 95 5.01 -5.29 1.68
C THR A 95 5.28 -4.92 3.13
N TYR A 96 4.26 -5.00 3.96
CA TYR A 96 4.38 -4.83 5.41
C TYR A 96 4.09 -6.15 6.12
N TYR A 97 4.98 -6.54 7.01
CA TYR A 97 4.87 -7.70 7.87
C TYR A 97 4.60 -7.22 9.29
N PHE A 98 3.40 -7.51 9.78
CA PHE A 98 2.95 -7.11 11.11
C PHE A 98 3.42 -8.10 12.18
N MET A 99 3.57 -7.64 13.42
CA MET A 99 3.98 -8.46 14.56
C MET A 99 3.01 -9.64 14.81
N ASN A 100 1.73 -9.48 14.51
CA ASN A 100 0.69 -10.51 14.64
C ASN A 100 0.66 -11.52 13.49
N ASN A 101 1.71 -11.59 12.66
CA ASN A 101 1.82 -12.43 11.46
C ASN A 101 0.84 -12.09 10.31
N ASN A 102 0.17 -10.95 10.36
CA ASN A 102 -0.51 -10.44 9.19
C ASN A 102 0.51 -9.93 8.17
N LYS A 103 0.13 -9.90 6.90
CA LYS A 103 0.97 -9.36 5.83
C LYS A 103 0.12 -8.55 4.85
N TYR A 104 0.50 -7.32 4.62
CA TYR A 104 -0.08 -6.50 3.55
C TYR A 104 0.87 -6.43 2.36
N VAL A 105 0.34 -6.57 1.15
CA VAL A 105 1.07 -6.40 -0.10
C VAL A 105 0.25 -5.48 -1.00
N GLY A 106 0.73 -4.29 -1.27
CA GLY A 106 -0.06 -3.35 -2.06
C GLY A 106 0.56 -1.98 -2.21
N LEU A 107 -0.29 -1.03 -2.57
CA LEU A 107 0.08 0.36 -2.73
C LEU A 107 0.10 1.10 -1.40
N TRP A 108 1.03 2.04 -1.30
CA TRP A 108 1.26 2.91 -0.15
C TRP A 108 1.30 4.36 -0.61
N PHE A 109 0.71 5.25 0.16
CA PHE A 109 0.80 6.68 -0.05
C PHE A 109 0.99 7.40 1.29
N ARG A 110 2.17 7.99 1.50
CA ARG A 110 2.51 8.76 2.71
C ARG A 110 2.27 7.98 4.00
N ASP A 111 2.83 6.77 4.08
CA ASP A 111 2.73 5.83 5.20
C ASP A 111 1.37 5.15 5.40
N TYR A 112 0.36 5.42 4.53
CA TYR A 112 -0.95 4.77 4.56
C TYR A 112 -1.08 3.71 3.46
N GLN A 113 -1.80 2.63 3.75
CA GLN A 113 -2.30 1.71 2.72
C GLN A 113 -3.31 2.47 1.85
N GLU A 114 -3.08 2.48 0.54
CA GLU A 114 -3.85 3.29 -0.41
C GLU A 114 -3.98 2.57 -1.74
N GLY A 115 -5.15 2.69 -2.41
CA GLY A 115 -5.38 2.00 -3.67
C GLY A 115 -5.51 0.49 -3.51
N HIS A 116 -5.06 -0.29 -4.50
CA HIS A 116 -5.22 -1.75 -4.47
C HIS A 116 -4.15 -2.43 -3.60
N GLY A 117 -4.59 -3.39 -2.76
CA GLY A 117 -3.71 -4.19 -1.92
C GLY A 117 -4.38 -5.45 -1.37
N ILE A 118 -3.52 -6.40 -0.97
CA ILE A 118 -3.93 -7.68 -0.42
C ILE A 118 -3.45 -7.77 1.03
N MET A 119 -4.40 -8.01 1.95
CA MET A 119 -4.11 -8.33 3.34
C MET A 119 -4.26 -9.82 3.55
N TYR A 120 -3.20 -10.46 4.00
CA TYR A 120 -3.20 -11.84 4.48
C TYR A 120 -3.25 -11.82 6.00
N TYR A 121 -4.31 -12.37 6.58
CA TYR A 121 -4.49 -12.43 8.02
C TYR A 121 -3.89 -13.73 8.59
N TYR A 122 -3.41 -13.69 9.81
CA TYR A 122 -2.78 -14.83 10.50
C TYR A 122 -3.71 -16.06 10.63
N ASN A 123 -5.04 -15.83 10.63
CA ASN A 123 -6.06 -16.88 10.71
C ASN A 123 -6.35 -17.55 9.35
N GLY A 124 -5.65 -17.15 8.29
CA GLY A 124 -5.81 -17.67 6.93
C GLY A 124 -6.85 -16.93 6.08
N ASP A 125 -7.52 -15.91 6.63
CA ASP A 125 -8.39 -15.04 5.84
C ASP A 125 -7.55 -14.17 4.88
N VAL A 126 -8.17 -13.74 3.78
CA VAL A 126 -7.55 -12.86 2.80
C VAL A 126 -8.52 -11.75 2.38
N TYR A 127 -8.08 -10.52 2.41
CA TYR A 127 -8.78 -9.42 1.75
C TYR A 127 -7.98 -8.99 0.52
N ASP A 128 -8.63 -8.93 -0.63
CA ASP A 128 -8.07 -8.47 -1.91
C ASP A 128 -8.99 -7.37 -2.45
N GLY A 129 -8.54 -6.12 -2.42
CA GLY A 129 -9.38 -4.98 -2.77
C GLY A 129 -8.73 -3.63 -2.56
N ASN A 130 -9.58 -2.60 -2.57
CA ASN A 130 -9.14 -1.22 -2.45
C ASN A 130 -9.06 -0.76 -0.99
N TRP A 131 -8.13 0.15 -0.76
CA TRP A 131 -7.79 0.75 0.52
C TRP A 131 -7.77 2.27 0.41
N LEU A 132 -8.18 2.94 1.46
CA LEU A 132 -8.08 4.38 1.63
C LEU A 132 -7.72 4.68 3.08
N GLN A 133 -6.51 5.25 3.31
CA GLN A 133 -6.01 5.59 4.64
C GLN A 133 -6.14 4.42 5.64
N ASP A 134 -5.56 3.26 5.30
CA ASP A 134 -5.55 2.01 6.07
C ASP A 134 -6.90 1.32 6.24
N MET A 135 -7.99 1.84 5.68
CA MET A 135 -9.32 1.25 5.72
C MET A 135 -9.69 0.62 4.38
N ARG A 136 -10.42 -0.51 4.41
CA ARG A 136 -11.02 -1.09 3.20
C ARG A 136 -12.08 -0.13 2.68
N GLU A 137 -11.97 0.21 1.39
CA GLU A 137 -12.83 1.19 0.73
C GLU A 137 -13.06 0.78 -0.73
N GLY A 138 -14.22 1.11 -1.32
CA GLY A 138 -14.52 0.74 -2.71
C GLY A 138 -14.72 -0.76 -2.90
N GLU A 139 -14.28 -1.32 -4.02
CA GLU A 139 -14.51 -2.74 -4.34
C GLU A 139 -13.44 -3.63 -3.73
N GLY A 140 -13.88 -4.82 -3.21
CA GLY A 140 -12.96 -5.81 -2.67
C GLY A 140 -13.63 -7.15 -2.38
N LYS A 141 -12.78 -8.18 -2.25
CA LYS A 141 -13.18 -9.54 -1.88
C LYS A 141 -12.50 -9.92 -0.56
N TYR A 142 -13.30 -10.26 0.42
CA TYR A 142 -12.84 -10.90 1.66
C TYR A 142 -13.12 -12.39 1.58
N THR A 143 -12.10 -13.21 1.66
CA THR A 143 -12.21 -14.68 1.66
C THR A 143 -11.83 -15.18 3.05
N PHE A 144 -12.74 -15.87 3.69
CA PHE A 144 -12.52 -16.52 4.98
C PHE A 144 -11.72 -17.81 4.80
N SER A 145 -11.00 -18.23 5.81
CA SER A 145 -10.17 -19.45 5.79
C SER A 145 -10.97 -20.73 5.55
N ASN A 146 -12.29 -20.72 5.86
CA ASN A 146 -13.21 -21.82 5.58
C ASN A 146 -13.77 -21.83 4.15
N GLY A 147 -13.35 -20.88 3.29
CA GLY A 147 -13.79 -20.77 1.90
C GLY A 147 -15.03 -19.91 1.66
N ALA A 148 -15.73 -19.47 2.70
CA ALA A 148 -16.76 -18.44 2.58
C ALA A 148 -16.16 -17.14 2.04
N TYR A 149 -16.96 -16.29 1.40
CA TYR A 149 -16.46 -15.00 0.95
C TYR A 149 -17.53 -13.91 0.91
N TYR A 150 -17.08 -12.68 1.01
CA TYR A 150 -17.83 -11.50 0.58
C TYR A 150 -17.09 -10.84 -0.59
N LYS A 151 -17.82 -10.50 -1.65
CA LYS A 151 -17.33 -9.73 -2.79
C LYS A 151 -18.28 -8.58 -3.06
N GLY A 152 -17.80 -7.35 -3.01
CA GLY A 152 -18.63 -6.17 -3.21
C GLY A 152 -18.00 -4.90 -2.68
N SER A 153 -18.87 -3.91 -2.45
CA SER A 153 -18.44 -2.57 -2.04
C SER A 153 -18.18 -2.49 -0.53
N TRP A 154 -17.15 -1.72 -0.18
CA TRP A 154 -16.68 -1.46 1.17
C TRP A 154 -16.67 0.04 1.44
N LYS A 155 -16.94 0.43 2.67
CA LYS A 155 -16.82 1.80 3.16
C LYS A 155 -16.32 1.78 4.60
N SER A 156 -15.17 2.40 4.85
CA SER A 156 -14.56 2.49 6.19
C SER A 156 -14.58 1.14 6.93
N ASP A 157 -13.99 0.10 6.31
CA ASP A 157 -13.91 -1.29 6.79
C ASP A 157 -15.23 -2.06 6.90
N LYS A 158 -16.34 -1.51 6.48
CA LYS A 158 -17.64 -2.16 6.53
C LYS A 158 -18.15 -2.51 5.12
N LYS A 159 -18.85 -3.65 5.01
CA LYS A 159 -19.65 -3.98 3.81
C LYS A 159 -20.72 -2.90 3.65
N ASN A 160 -20.73 -2.22 2.50
CA ASN A 160 -21.65 -1.11 2.25
C ASN A 160 -21.86 -0.92 0.75
N GLY A 161 -23.09 -0.86 0.29
CA GLY A 161 -23.42 -0.84 -1.13
C GLY A 161 -23.83 -2.22 -1.66
N LYS A 162 -23.52 -2.53 -2.91
CA LYS A 162 -23.84 -3.83 -3.52
C LYS A 162 -22.79 -4.87 -3.18
N GLY A 163 -23.23 -6.12 -2.92
CA GLY A 163 -22.30 -7.20 -2.68
C GLY A 163 -22.94 -8.57 -2.63
N GLU A 164 -22.10 -9.57 -2.81
CA GLU A 164 -22.39 -10.99 -2.71
C GLU A 164 -21.69 -11.56 -1.47
N PHE A 165 -22.41 -12.27 -0.64
CA PHE A 165 -21.85 -13.12 0.42
C PHE A 165 -22.20 -14.58 0.12
N ASN A 166 -21.17 -15.44 0.11
CA ASN A 166 -21.31 -16.90 -0.01
C ASN A 166 -20.78 -17.54 1.29
N TRP A 167 -21.62 -18.31 1.97
CA TRP A 167 -21.27 -18.91 3.27
C TRP A 167 -20.47 -20.21 3.14
N GLY A 168 -20.33 -20.76 1.90
CA GLY A 168 -19.60 -22.01 1.68
C GLY A 168 -20.41 -23.28 1.99
N ASP A 169 -21.60 -23.14 2.56
CA ASP A 169 -22.54 -24.22 2.87
C ASP A 169 -23.63 -24.41 1.80
N GLY A 170 -23.51 -23.70 0.68
CA GLY A 170 -24.49 -23.63 -0.40
C GLY A 170 -25.41 -22.42 -0.30
N SER A 171 -25.45 -21.73 0.82
CA SER A 171 -26.22 -20.49 0.95
C SER A 171 -25.46 -19.27 0.43
N SER A 172 -26.21 -18.29 -0.07
CA SER A 172 -25.64 -17.03 -0.56
C SER A 172 -26.65 -15.88 -0.45
N TYR A 173 -26.11 -14.66 -0.41
CA TYR A 173 -26.89 -13.43 -0.51
C TYR A 173 -26.26 -12.50 -1.53
N VAL A 174 -27.08 -11.97 -2.43
CA VAL A 174 -26.69 -10.94 -3.39
C VAL A 174 -27.67 -9.77 -3.24
N GLY A 175 -27.16 -8.62 -2.83
CA GLY A 175 -28.05 -7.48 -2.59
C GLY A 175 -27.33 -6.26 -2.01
N ASP A 176 -28.15 -5.42 -1.38
CA ASP A 176 -27.68 -4.20 -0.72
C ASP A 176 -27.16 -4.51 0.68
N TRP A 177 -26.13 -3.77 1.08
CA TRP A 177 -25.47 -3.83 2.37
C TRP A 177 -25.35 -2.43 2.97
N VAL A 178 -25.63 -2.31 4.27
CA VAL A 178 -25.38 -1.10 5.05
C VAL A 178 -24.73 -1.50 6.37
N ASP A 179 -23.54 -0.96 6.66
CA ASP A 179 -22.80 -1.20 7.91
C ASP A 179 -22.68 -2.68 8.29
N ASN A 180 -22.28 -3.54 7.32
CA ASN A 180 -22.16 -4.99 7.42
C ASN A 180 -23.46 -5.79 7.45
N MET A 181 -24.63 -5.18 7.47
CA MET A 181 -25.94 -5.84 7.51
C MET A 181 -26.61 -5.85 6.13
N LYS A 182 -27.34 -6.93 5.82
CA LYS A 182 -28.23 -6.98 4.64
C LYS A 182 -29.28 -5.89 4.78
N HIS A 183 -29.50 -5.14 3.68
CA HIS A 183 -30.41 -4.01 3.64
C HIS A 183 -31.04 -3.87 2.24
N GLY A 184 -32.05 -3.00 2.09
CA GLY A 184 -32.65 -2.70 0.77
C GLY A 184 -33.15 -3.94 0.06
N LYS A 185 -32.76 -4.15 -1.21
CA LYS A 185 -33.21 -5.29 -2.02
C LYS A 185 -32.10 -6.35 -2.13
N GLY A 186 -32.51 -7.63 -2.03
CA GLY A 186 -31.56 -8.72 -2.21
C GLY A 186 -32.20 -10.10 -2.28
N LEU A 187 -31.49 -10.97 -3.00
CA LEU A 187 -31.80 -12.38 -3.14
C LEU A 187 -30.96 -13.18 -2.15
N TYR A 188 -31.61 -13.88 -1.24
CA TYR A 188 -31.00 -14.91 -0.40
C TYR A 188 -31.35 -16.30 -0.96
N LYS A 189 -30.35 -17.13 -1.17
CA LYS A 189 -30.52 -18.55 -1.48
C LYS A 189 -30.11 -19.35 -0.24
N PHE A 190 -30.99 -20.22 0.20
CA PHE A 190 -30.75 -21.14 1.32
C PHE A 190 -30.01 -22.39 0.86
N SER A 191 -29.36 -23.08 1.77
CA SER A 191 -28.58 -24.30 1.48
C SER A 191 -29.42 -25.48 1.02
N ASP A 192 -30.72 -25.49 1.34
CA ASP A 192 -31.71 -26.49 0.90
C ASP A 192 -32.30 -26.24 -0.49
N GLY A 193 -31.93 -25.10 -1.10
CA GLY A 193 -32.36 -24.69 -2.45
C GLY A 193 -33.53 -23.69 -2.45
N ASP A 194 -34.14 -23.41 -1.34
CA ASP A 194 -35.14 -22.35 -1.21
C ASP A 194 -34.52 -20.97 -1.46
N SER A 195 -35.33 -19.97 -1.73
CA SER A 195 -34.85 -18.60 -1.91
C SER A 195 -35.86 -17.57 -1.41
N TYR A 196 -35.36 -16.42 -1.03
CA TYR A 196 -36.14 -15.22 -0.75
C TYR A 196 -35.59 -14.06 -1.56
N ASP A 197 -36.40 -13.53 -2.46
CA ASP A 197 -36.10 -12.31 -3.23
C ASP A 197 -37.00 -11.18 -2.75
N GLY A 198 -36.43 -10.22 -2.04
CA GLY A 198 -37.26 -9.22 -1.38
C GLY A 198 -36.50 -8.11 -0.69
N GLU A 199 -37.24 -7.42 0.20
CA GLU A 199 -36.70 -6.31 0.97
C GLU A 199 -36.08 -6.79 2.29
N TRP A 200 -34.98 -6.11 2.67
CA TRP A 200 -34.16 -6.43 3.84
C TRP A 200 -33.94 -5.18 4.69
N LYS A 201 -33.95 -5.34 5.99
CA LYS A 201 -33.62 -4.28 6.95
C LYS A 201 -32.85 -4.86 8.14
N ASN A 202 -31.59 -4.46 8.29
CA ASN A 202 -30.71 -4.90 9.38
C ASN A 202 -30.72 -6.43 9.55
N ASP A 203 -30.37 -7.14 8.46
CA ASP A 203 -30.33 -8.60 8.33
C ASP A 203 -31.69 -9.34 8.38
N LEU A 204 -32.79 -8.66 8.65
CA LEU A 204 -34.12 -9.24 8.68
C LEU A 204 -34.86 -9.04 7.35
N GLN A 205 -35.64 -10.03 6.95
CA GLN A 205 -36.63 -9.87 5.86
C GLN A 205 -37.62 -8.79 6.27
N ASP A 206 -37.90 -7.81 5.42
CA ASP A 206 -38.77 -6.67 5.69
C ASP A 206 -39.58 -6.32 4.43
N GLY A 207 -40.84 -5.93 4.61
CA GLY A 207 -41.67 -5.51 3.49
C GLY A 207 -42.08 -6.65 2.54
N LYS A 208 -41.96 -6.42 1.21
CA LYS A 208 -42.40 -7.32 0.15
C LYS A 208 -41.29 -8.25 -0.30
N GLY A 209 -41.60 -9.53 -0.48
CA GLY A 209 -40.70 -10.54 -1.03
C GLY A 209 -41.46 -11.80 -1.47
N VAL A 210 -40.78 -12.64 -2.23
CA VAL A 210 -41.23 -13.91 -2.79
C VAL A 210 -40.19 -14.99 -2.55
#